data_84d3ed57ad1b140b36cb8fff87131525
#
_entry.id   84d3ed57ad1b140b36cb8fff87131525
#
_cell.length_a   1.000
_cell.length_b   1.000
_cell.length_c   1.000
_cell.angle_alpha   90.00
_cell.angle_beta   90.00
_cell.angle_gamma   90.00
#
_symmetry.space_group_name_H-M   'P 1'
#
loop_
_entity.id
_entity.type
_entity.pdbx_description
1 polymer ?
#
loop_
_entity_poly.entity_id
_entity_poly.type
_entity_poly.pdbx_seq_one_letter_code
_entity_poly.pdbx_strand_id
1 'polypeptide(L)'
;MQEDVGKLVGRLSVGGLLLFHGIHKLLTGIAPIKAMVVAHHLPDLVAYGVYMGEIVGPALVILGIFSRLGGILIVINMIFAIVLAGAIASLGKLNAMGGYALELETFYLLGGLSVALLGAGRLGLNIGGKWN
;
A
#
# COMPACT_ATOMS: atom_id res chain seq x y z
N MET A 1 2.81 -8.96 24.60
CA MET A 1 2.90 -10.14 23.70
C MET A 1 1.76 -10.18 22.67
N GLN A 2 0.48 -10.22 23.09
CA GLN A 2 -0.65 -10.23 22.15
C GLN A 2 -0.68 -9.02 21.22
N GLU A 3 -0.40 -7.83 21.71
CA GLU A 3 -0.28 -6.62 20.88
C GLU A 3 0.80 -6.74 19.81
N ASP A 4 1.98 -7.29 20.17
CA ASP A 4 3.07 -7.44 19.22
C ASP A 4 2.74 -8.48 18.14
N VAL A 5 2.04 -9.55 18.52
CA VAL A 5 1.52 -10.55 17.59
C VAL A 5 0.47 -9.92 16.68
N GLY A 6 -0.45 -9.11 17.21
CA GLY A 6 -1.44 -8.38 16.42
C GLY A 6 -0.79 -7.44 15.38
N LYS A 7 0.23 -6.69 15.80
CA LYS A 7 1.02 -5.84 14.89
C LYS A 7 1.72 -6.65 13.80
N LEU A 8 2.31 -7.79 14.16
CA LEU A 8 2.96 -8.70 13.20
C LEU A 8 1.96 -9.21 12.16
N VAL A 9 0.80 -9.75 12.62
CA VAL A 9 -0.25 -10.25 11.73
C VAL A 9 -0.72 -9.14 10.78
N GLY A 10 -1.00 -7.94 11.29
CA GLY A 10 -1.39 -6.80 10.47
C GLY A 10 -0.35 -6.44 9.40
N ARG A 11 0.92 -6.37 9.78
CA ARG A 11 2.04 -6.10 8.86
C ARG A 11 2.15 -7.17 7.77
N LEU A 12 2.12 -8.45 8.15
CA LEU A 12 2.22 -9.56 7.20
C LEU A 12 1.01 -9.61 6.27
N SER A 13 -0.19 -9.31 6.76
CA SER A 13 -1.39 -9.26 5.94
C SER A 13 -1.32 -8.14 4.91
N VAL A 14 -1.10 -6.91 5.36
CA VAL A 14 -1.07 -5.74 4.45
C VAL A 14 0.13 -5.80 3.52
N GLY A 15 1.33 -5.95 4.07
CA GLY A 15 2.56 -5.97 3.28
C GLY A 15 2.65 -7.20 2.38
N GLY A 16 2.35 -8.39 2.90
CA GLY A 16 2.43 -9.64 2.14
C GLY A 16 1.47 -9.67 0.96
N LEU A 17 0.21 -9.32 1.17
CA LEU A 17 -0.79 -9.33 0.10
C LEU A 17 -0.52 -8.23 -0.94
N LEU A 18 -0.10 -7.04 -0.51
CA LEU A 18 0.21 -5.95 -1.44
C LEU A 18 1.48 -6.23 -2.26
N LEU A 19 2.46 -6.94 -1.68
CA LEU A 19 3.69 -7.28 -2.38
C LEU A 19 3.44 -8.14 -3.63
N PHE A 20 2.41 -9.01 -3.63
CA PHE A 20 2.02 -9.75 -4.84
C PHE A 20 1.65 -8.82 -6.00
N HIS A 21 0.95 -7.71 -5.74
CA HIS A 21 0.63 -6.72 -6.77
C HIS A 21 1.90 -6.07 -7.32
N GLY A 22 2.85 -5.71 -6.45
CA GLY A 22 4.13 -5.13 -6.86
C GLY A 22 4.98 -6.11 -7.69
N ILE A 23 5.09 -7.36 -7.25
CA ILE A 23 5.82 -8.40 -7.99
C ILE A 23 5.18 -8.65 -9.36
N HIS A 24 3.85 -8.71 -9.44
CA HIS A 24 3.16 -8.85 -10.72
C HIS A 24 3.53 -7.73 -11.68
N LYS A 25 3.55 -6.48 -11.21
CA LYS A 25 3.95 -5.32 -12.01
C LYS A 25 5.43 -5.33 -12.43
N LEU A 26 6.32 -5.91 -11.62
CA LEU A 26 7.71 -6.13 -12.04
C LEU A 26 7.81 -7.12 -13.21
N LEU A 27 6.99 -8.17 -13.19
CA LEU A 27 7.01 -9.22 -14.21
C LEU A 27 6.32 -8.80 -15.51
N THR A 28 5.21 -8.05 -15.41
CA THR A 28 4.37 -7.69 -16.56
C THR A 28 4.58 -6.26 -17.05
N GLY A 29 5.27 -5.42 -16.29
CA GLY A 29 5.45 -4.01 -16.57
C GLY A 29 4.32 -3.12 -16.07
N ILE A 30 4.49 -1.80 -16.25
CA ILE A 30 3.60 -0.76 -15.75
C ILE A 30 3.00 0.12 -16.86
N ALA A 31 2.94 -0.40 -18.09
CA ALA A 31 2.40 0.36 -19.24
C ALA A 31 0.97 0.93 -18.98
N PRO A 32 0.03 0.17 -18.38
CA PRO A 32 -1.30 0.71 -18.05
C PRO A 32 -1.23 1.88 -17.05
N ILE A 33 -0.33 1.83 -16.08
CA ILE A 33 -0.17 2.90 -15.09
C ILE A 33 0.43 4.14 -15.73
N LYS A 34 1.42 3.97 -16.61
CA LYS A 34 1.98 5.08 -17.40
C LYS A 34 0.90 5.79 -18.20
N ALA A 35 0.04 5.02 -18.86
CA ALA A 35 -1.09 5.59 -19.63
C ALA A 35 -2.03 6.42 -18.75
N MET A 36 -2.37 5.93 -17.55
CA MET A 36 -3.20 6.67 -16.59
C MET A 36 -2.51 7.95 -16.11
N VAL A 37 -1.22 7.88 -15.79
CA VAL A 37 -0.42 9.03 -15.32
C VAL A 37 -0.40 10.13 -16.40
N VAL A 38 -0.11 9.76 -17.64
CA VAL A 38 -0.09 10.70 -18.77
C VAL A 38 -1.49 11.30 -19.03
N ALA A 39 -2.55 10.50 -18.90
CA ALA A 39 -3.93 10.99 -19.02
C ALA A 39 -4.28 12.05 -17.97
N HIS A 40 -3.60 12.07 -16.83
CA HIS A 40 -3.73 13.10 -15.79
C HIS A 40 -2.72 14.25 -15.99
N HIS A 41 -2.12 14.38 -17.16
CA HIS A 41 -1.11 15.40 -17.48
C HIS A 41 0.14 15.39 -16.60
N LEU A 42 0.49 14.22 -16.06
CA LEU A 42 1.72 14.03 -15.27
C LEU A 42 2.81 13.36 -16.13
N PRO A 43 4.10 13.59 -15.82
CA PRO A 43 5.19 12.88 -16.48
C PRO A 43 5.08 11.36 -16.25
N ASP A 44 5.37 10.56 -17.27
CA ASP A 44 5.30 9.09 -17.19
C ASP A 44 6.21 8.49 -16.12
N LEU A 45 7.30 9.20 -15.78
CA LEU A 45 8.22 8.84 -14.69
C LEU A 45 7.49 8.65 -13.35
N VAL A 46 6.42 9.40 -13.10
CA VAL A 46 5.60 9.30 -11.88
C VAL A 46 5.01 7.90 -11.70
N ALA A 47 4.76 7.18 -12.80
CA ALA A 47 4.24 5.81 -12.76
C ALA A 47 5.17 4.83 -12.00
N TYR A 48 6.47 5.07 -12.02
CA TYR A 48 7.45 4.24 -11.28
C TYR A 48 7.30 4.36 -9.75
N GLY A 49 6.61 5.39 -9.28
CA GLY A 49 6.25 5.53 -7.86
C GLY A 49 5.43 4.35 -7.32
N VAL A 50 4.73 3.59 -8.19
CA VAL A 50 4.01 2.39 -7.78
C VAL A 50 4.93 1.34 -7.13
N TYR A 51 6.17 1.24 -7.57
CA TYR A 51 7.14 0.31 -6.96
C TYR A 51 7.54 0.73 -5.55
N MET A 52 7.54 2.02 -5.23
CA MET A 52 7.75 2.49 -3.87
C MET A 52 6.61 2.05 -2.94
N GLY A 53 5.37 2.15 -3.41
CA GLY A 53 4.19 1.79 -2.63
C GLY A 53 3.86 0.30 -2.58
N GLU A 54 4.20 -0.46 -3.62
CA GLU A 54 3.81 -1.88 -3.73
C GLU A 54 4.98 -2.87 -3.58
N ILE A 55 6.23 -2.39 -3.52
CA ILE A 55 7.42 -3.23 -3.27
C ILE A 55 8.18 -2.71 -2.07
N VAL A 56 8.69 -1.48 -2.11
CA VAL A 56 9.52 -0.93 -1.03
C VAL A 56 8.70 -0.79 0.26
N GLY A 57 7.52 -0.16 0.20
CA GLY A 57 6.63 -0.02 1.35
C GLY A 57 6.29 -1.36 2.01
N PRO A 58 5.72 -2.32 1.26
CA PRO A 58 5.45 -3.67 1.76
C PRO A 58 6.68 -4.38 2.33
N ALA A 59 7.84 -4.32 1.68
CA ALA A 59 9.06 -4.94 2.18
C ALA A 59 9.48 -4.37 3.53
N LEU A 60 9.45 -3.04 3.69
CA LEU A 60 9.74 -2.38 4.97
C LEU A 60 8.77 -2.81 6.06
N VAL A 61 7.48 -2.87 5.73
CA VAL A 61 6.42 -3.29 6.66
C VAL A 61 6.58 -4.75 7.07
N ILE A 62 6.82 -5.66 6.14
CA ILE A 62 7.01 -7.09 6.42
C ILE A 62 8.22 -7.30 7.35
N LEU A 63 9.36 -6.71 7.01
CA LEU A 63 10.61 -6.88 7.76
C LEU A 63 10.60 -6.18 9.13
N GLY A 64 9.74 -5.20 9.32
CA GLY A 64 9.77 -4.38 10.52
C GLY A 64 10.98 -3.45 10.55
N ILE A 65 11.28 -2.85 9.39
CA ILE A 65 12.35 -1.88 9.18
C ILE A 65 11.70 -0.59 8.69
N PHE A 66 11.89 0.53 9.36
CA PHE A 66 11.22 1.79 9.01
C PHE A 66 9.71 1.59 8.74
N SER A 67 9.04 0.76 9.54
CA SER A 67 7.68 0.27 9.27
C SER A 67 6.67 1.39 9.11
N ARG A 68 6.80 2.48 9.88
CA ARG A 68 5.92 3.65 9.77
C ARG A 68 6.06 4.31 8.41
N LEU A 69 7.30 4.47 7.92
CA LEU A 69 7.55 4.98 6.58
C LEU A 69 6.97 4.05 5.51
N GLY A 70 7.17 2.74 5.66
CA GLY A 70 6.56 1.75 4.78
C GLY A 70 5.03 1.86 4.72
N GLY A 71 4.39 2.02 5.87
CA GLY A 71 2.95 2.26 5.98
C GLY A 71 2.51 3.54 5.27
N ILE A 72 3.25 4.63 5.41
CA ILE A 72 2.99 5.90 4.72
C ILE A 72 3.09 5.73 3.20
N LEU A 73 4.12 5.02 2.71
CA LEU A 73 4.27 4.74 1.28
C LEU A 73 3.07 3.98 0.72
N ILE A 74 2.55 3.00 1.47
CA ILE A 74 1.34 2.26 1.09
C ILE A 74 0.12 3.19 1.02
N VAL A 75 -0.08 4.05 2.03
CA VAL A 75 -1.19 5.01 2.05
C VAL A 75 -1.15 5.93 0.83
N ILE A 76 0.00 6.53 0.56
CA ILE A 76 0.18 7.43 -0.60
C ILE A 76 -0.12 6.68 -1.89
N ASN A 77 0.39 5.45 -2.04
CA ASN A 77 0.16 4.64 -3.23
C ASN A 77 -1.32 4.34 -3.46
N MET A 78 -2.06 4.01 -2.40
CA MET A 78 -3.50 3.74 -2.51
C MET A 78 -4.31 5.00 -2.88
N ILE A 79 -3.94 6.16 -2.35
CA ILE A 79 -4.56 7.43 -2.74
C ILE A 79 -4.33 7.68 -4.24
N PHE A 80 -3.08 7.53 -4.70
CA PHE A 80 -2.75 7.66 -6.12
C PHE A 80 -3.52 6.66 -6.99
N ALA A 81 -3.62 5.40 -6.56
CA ALA A 81 -4.36 4.37 -7.29
C ALA A 81 -5.83 4.75 -7.47
N ILE A 82 -6.50 5.23 -6.43
CA ILE A 82 -7.90 5.67 -6.47
C ILE A 82 -8.06 6.87 -7.43
N VAL A 83 -7.16 7.85 -7.35
CA VAL A 83 -7.21 9.06 -8.18
C VAL A 83 -6.95 8.71 -9.66
N LEU A 84 -5.87 8.00 -9.96
CA LEU A 84 -5.46 7.67 -11.32
C LEU A 84 -6.47 6.75 -12.04
N ALA A 85 -7.09 5.83 -11.32
CA ALA A 85 -8.12 4.97 -11.87
C ALA A 85 -9.47 5.69 -12.09
N GLY A 86 -9.59 6.97 -11.73
CA GLY A 86 -10.85 7.71 -11.82
C GLY A 86 -11.91 7.19 -10.86
N ALA A 87 -11.50 6.47 -9.83
CA ALA A 87 -12.41 5.75 -8.93
C ALA A 87 -13.04 6.64 -7.84
N ILE A 88 -12.74 7.95 -7.83
CA ILE A 88 -13.34 8.92 -6.88
C ILE A 88 -14.87 8.88 -6.95
N ALA A 89 -15.45 8.72 -8.15
CA ALA A 89 -16.89 8.61 -8.33
C ALA A 89 -17.49 7.33 -7.69
N SER A 90 -16.66 6.37 -7.30
CA SER A 90 -17.06 5.11 -6.67
C SER A 90 -16.97 5.14 -5.14
N LEU A 91 -16.53 6.25 -4.54
CA LEU A 91 -16.37 6.39 -3.09
C LEU A 91 -17.66 6.14 -2.27
N GLY A 92 -18.84 6.39 -2.85
CA GLY A 92 -20.13 6.15 -2.21
C GLY A 92 -20.90 4.96 -2.77
N LYS A 93 -20.26 4.06 -3.53
CA LYS A 93 -20.94 2.97 -4.26
C LYS A 93 -20.65 1.60 -3.66
N LEU A 94 -21.57 0.66 -3.94
CA LEU A 94 -21.38 -0.76 -3.68
C LEU A 94 -21.07 -1.50 -5.00
N ASN A 95 -20.37 -2.63 -4.90
CA ASN A 95 -20.14 -3.52 -6.03
C ASN A 95 -21.34 -4.44 -6.27
N ALA A 96 -21.28 -5.23 -7.34
CA ALA A 96 -22.37 -6.14 -7.74
C ALA A 96 -22.71 -7.23 -6.68
N MET A 97 -21.79 -7.51 -5.76
CA MET A 97 -21.96 -8.50 -4.68
C MET A 97 -22.40 -7.86 -3.35
N GLY A 98 -22.68 -6.55 -3.33
CA GLY A 98 -23.10 -5.82 -2.14
C GLY A 98 -21.98 -5.34 -1.23
N GLY A 99 -20.72 -5.61 -1.57
CA GLY A 99 -19.56 -5.07 -0.86
C GLY A 99 -19.25 -3.62 -1.28
N TYR A 100 -18.38 -2.94 -0.52
CA TYR A 100 -17.94 -1.61 -0.87
C TYR A 100 -17.12 -1.64 -2.18
N ALA A 101 -17.38 -0.71 -3.11
CA ALA A 101 -16.75 -0.74 -4.43
C ALA A 101 -15.22 -0.66 -4.40
N LEU A 102 -14.66 0.09 -3.45
CA LEU A 102 -13.22 0.27 -3.24
C LEU A 102 -12.70 -0.46 -1.99
N GLU A 103 -13.28 -1.62 -1.66
CA GLU A 103 -12.92 -2.33 -0.44
C GLU A 103 -11.45 -2.75 -0.40
N LEU A 104 -10.87 -3.16 -1.52
CA LEU A 104 -9.47 -3.60 -1.59
C LEU A 104 -8.51 -2.42 -1.36
N GLU A 105 -8.70 -1.33 -2.08
CA GLU A 105 -7.89 -0.13 -1.95
C GLU A 105 -8.02 0.47 -0.55
N THR A 106 -9.24 0.49 -0.02
CA THR A 106 -9.52 0.97 1.35
C THR A 106 -8.86 0.07 2.39
N PHE A 107 -8.91 -1.25 2.22
CA PHE A 107 -8.25 -2.19 3.13
C PHE A 107 -6.73 -1.94 3.19
N TYR A 108 -6.07 -1.81 2.05
CA TYR A 108 -4.64 -1.51 2.03
C TYR A 108 -4.32 -0.11 2.58
N LEU A 109 -5.14 0.89 2.26
CA LEU A 109 -4.96 2.25 2.77
C LEU A 109 -5.04 2.28 4.31
N LEU A 110 -6.12 1.74 4.87
CA LEU A 110 -6.31 1.71 6.32
C LEU A 110 -5.31 0.78 7.02
N GLY A 111 -4.94 -0.33 6.37
CA GLY A 111 -3.90 -1.20 6.86
C GLY A 111 -2.53 -0.52 6.90
N GLY A 112 -2.16 0.19 5.83
CA GLY A 112 -0.95 1.00 5.78
C GLY A 112 -0.95 2.10 6.84
N LEU A 113 -2.09 2.79 7.01
CA LEU A 113 -2.26 3.80 8.06
C LEU A 113 -2.11 3.18 9.46
N SER A 114 -2.70 2.02 9.70
CA SER A 114 -2.56 1.31 10.98
C SER A 114 -1.09 1.00 11.28
N VAL A 115 -0.33 0.52 10.30
CA VAL A 115 1.11 0.27 10.45
C VAL A 115 1.87 1.57 10.71
N ALA A 116 1.55 2.65 10.00
CA ALA A 116 2.19 3.96 10.20
C ALA A 116 1.99 4.48 11.63
N LEU A 117 0.81 4.26 12.21
CA LEU A 117 0.48 4.70 13.57
C LEU A 117 1.06 3.77 14.65
N LEU A 118 0.95 2.46 14.46
CA LEU A 118 1.34 1.46 15.46
C LEU A 118 2.85 1.11 15.44
N GLY A 119 3.48 1.22 14.26
CA GLY A 119 4.85 0.78 14.05
C GLY A 119 4.99 -0.75 13.99
N ALA A 120 6.25 -1.23 14.01
CA ALA A 120 6.56 -2.64 13.87
C ALA A 120 6.17 -3.51 15.07
N GLY A 121 6.14 -2.95 16.26
CA GLY A 121 6.10 -3.76 17.47
C GLY A 121 7.43 -4.49 17.72
N ARG A 122 7.50 -5.32 18.76
CA ARG A 122 8.73 -6.02 19.13
C ARG A 122 9.11 -7.18 18.20
N LEU A 123 8.18 -7.67 17.37
CA LEU A 123 8.38 -8.80 16.47
C LEU A 123 8.77 -8.35 15.05
N GLY A 124 9.71 -7.41 14.94
CA GLY A 124 10.33 -6.94 13.71
C GLY A 124 11.84 -6.83 13.88
N LEU A 125 12.55 -6.52 12.80
CA LEU A 125 13.99 -6.24 12.86
C LEU A 125 14.31 -4.94 13.62
N ASN A 126 13.31 -4.11 13.83
CA ASN A 126 13.35 -2.90 14.65
C ASN A 126 14.46 -1.91 14.26
N ILE A 127 14.70 -1.77 12.97
CA ILE A 127 15.59 -0.79 12.38
C ILE A 127 14.79 0.44 11.97
N GLY A 128 15.24 1.62 12.35
CA GLY A 128 14.60 2.88 11.94
C GLY A 128 14.21 3.82 13.08
N GLY A 129 14.48 3.43 14.34
CA GLY A 129 14.20 4.27 15.49
C GLY A 129 12.72 4.69 15.55
N LYS A 130 12.45 6.00 15.65
CA LYS A 130 11.07 6.53 15.71
C LYS A 130 10.22 6.24 14.47
N TRP A 131 10.84 5.84 13.36
CA TRP A 131 10.16 5.49 12.11
C TRP A 131 9.82 4.01 11.98
N ASN A 132 10.09 3.24 13.03
CA ASN A 132 9.82 1.80 13.04
C ASN A 132 8.54 1.41 13.79
#